data_3c310d5e506cf6026d91e2469f09c288
#
_entry.id   3c310d5e506cf6026d91e2469f09c288
#
_cell.length_a   1.000
_cell.length_b   1.000
_cell.length_c   1.000
_cell.angle_alpha   90.00
_cell.angle_beta   90.00
_cell.angle_gamma   90.00
#
_symmetry.space_group_name_H-M   'P 1'
#
loop_
_entity.id
_entity.type
_entity.pdbx_description
1 polymer ?
#
loop_
_entity_poly.entity_id
_entity_poly.type
_entity_poly.pdbx_seq_one_letter_code
_entity_poly.pdbx_strand_id
1 'polypeptide(L)'
;HAQLIDVKKKFMAKDFIPDANRTLRLTYGRIRGYSPADAVHYLPITSTKGVLEKTTGKPPFDSPDKLINLIKAKDFGRFYRKSLGGVPVAILYDTDTTGGNSGSPVLNARGELVGINFDRAFEATINDFAWNESYSRSIGVDIRYVLWVTQKLGGADYLLKEMGILK
;
A
#
# COMPACT_ATOMS: atom_id res chain seq x y z
N HIS A 1 -20.33 15.07 15.19
CA HIS A 1 -19.30 14.03 15.43
C HIS A 1 -19.20 13.64 16.89
N ALA A 2 -18.94 14.59 17.84
CA ALA A 2 -18.78 14.30 19.26
C ALA A 2 -19.96 13.49 19.85
N GLN A 3 -21.18 13.91 19.60
CA GLN A 3 -22.39 13.23 20.06
C GLN A 3 -22.51 11.79 19.58
N LEU A 4 -22.14 11.49 18.32
CA LEU A 4 -22.13 10.14 17.78
C LEU A 4 -21.07 9.27 18.47
N ILE A 5 -19.91 9.83 18.75
CA ILE A 5 -18.83 9.13 19.47
C ILE A 5 -19.27 8.83 20.91
N ASP A 6 -19.90 9.80 21.60
CA ASP A 6 -20.41 9.58 22.96
C ASP A 6 -21.49 8.50 23.01
N VAL A 7 -22.38 8.48 22.03
CA VAL A 7 -23.41 7.42 21.91
C VAL A 7 -22.73 6.06 21.66
N LYS A 8 -21.81 5.99 20.70
CA LYS A 8 -21.08 4.73 20.40
C LYS A 8 -20.29 4.25 21.63
N LYS A 9 -19.60 5.13 22.34
CA LYS A 9 -18.85 4.77 23.55
C LYS A 9 -19.74 4.17 24.63
N LYS A 10 -20.93 4.73 24.82
CA LYS A 10 -21.91 4.23 25.79
C LYS A 10 -22.49 2.86 25.42
N PHE A 11 -22.75 2.62 24.12
CA PHE A 11 -23.42 1.40 23.68
C PHE A 11 -22.46 0.25 23.33
N MET A 12 -21.27 0.56 22.85
CA MET A 12 -20.32 -0.47 22.39
C MET A 12 -19.33 -0.90 23.48
N ALA A 13 -19.22 -0.15 24.59
CA ALA A 13 -18.26 -0.39 25.66
C ALA A 13 -16.81 -0.61 25.17
N LYS A 14 -16.45 0.01 24.06
CA LYS A 14 -15.12 -0.06 23.43
C LYS A 14 -14.54 1.34 23.31
N ASP A 15 -13.25 1.44 23.57
CA ASP A 15 -12.52 2.65 23.25
C ASP A 15 -12.31 2.75 21.73
N PHE A 16 -12.38 3.99 21.22
CA PHE A 16 -12.08 4.26 19.82
C PHE A 16 -10.57 4.36 19.64
N ILE A 17 -10.10 3.90 18.48
CA ILE A 17 -8.71 4.12 18.09
C ILE A 17 -8.58 5.61 17.75
N PRO A 18 -7.81 6.39 18.49
CA PRO A 18 -7.65 7.81 18.25
C PRO A 18 -6.81 8.03 16.98
N ASP A 19 -6.98 9.20 16.34
CA ASP A 19 -6.06 9.67 15.31
C ASP A 19 -4.62 9.78 15.82
N ALA A 20 -3.67 9.86 14.87
CA ALA A 20 -2.26 10.01 15.20
C ALA A 20 -2.01 11.24 16.07
N ASN A 21 -1.42 11.04 17.23
CA ASN A 21 -1.13 12.06 18.26
C ASN A 21 0.35 12.11 18.64
N ARG A 22 1.25 11.71 17.73
CA ARG A 22 2.70 11.59 17.91
C ARG A 22 3.14 10.46 18.87
N THR A 23 2.25 9.58 19.28
CA THR A 23 2.62 8.36 19.98
C THR A 23 2.85 7.22 19.01
N LEU A 24 3.75 6.30 19.38
CA LEU A 24 3.91 5.06 18.61
C LEU A 24 2.63 4.23 18.73
N ARG A 25 2.09 3.84 17.58
CA ARG A 25 0.93 2.96 17.48
C ARG A 25 1.26 1.78 16.60
N LEU A 26 0.85 0.61 16.99
CA LEU A 26 1.00 -0.61 16.23
C LEU A 26 -0.39 -1.12 15.84
N THR A 27 -0.58 -1.36 14.54
CA THR A 27 -1.67 -2.17 14.03
C THR A 27 -1.10 -3.40 13.33
N TYR A 28 -1.81 -4.52 13.35
CA TYR A 28 -1.35 -5.75 12.75
C TYR A 28 -2.47 -6.43 11.97
N GLY A 29 -2.10 -7.24 11.00
CA GLY A 29 -3.04 -7.92 10.11
C GLY A 29 -2.31 -8.81 9.11
N ARG A 30 -2.97 -9.11 8.01
CA ARG A 30 -2.47 -10.00 6.96
C ARG A 30 -2.58 -9.35 5.59
N ILE A 31 -1.63 -9.67 4.71
CA ILE A 31 -1.75 -9.34 3.29
C ILE A 31 -2.83 -10.24 2.70
N ARG A 32 -3.95 -9.65 2.29
CA ARG A 32 -5.05 -10.36 1.63
C ARG A 32 -5.91 -9.44 0.78
N GLY A 33 -6.49 -10.02 -0.27
CA GLY A 33 -7.50 -9.37 -1.09
C GLY A 33 -8.86 -9.28 -0.43
N TYR A 34 -9.87 -8.89 -1.18
CA TYR A 34 -11.28 -8.86 -0.75
C TYR A 34 -12.20 -8.86 -1.97
N SER A 35 -13.48 -9.12 -1.71
CA SER A 35 -14.52 -9.07 -2.74
C SER A 35 -15.46 -7.91 -2.44
N PRO A 36 -15.40 -6.79 -3.19
CA PRO A 36 -16.25 -5.62 -2.97
C PRO A 36 -17.69 -5.82 -3.46
N ALA A 37 -17.90 -6.76 -4.38
CA ALA A 37 -19.19 -7.08 -4.98
C ALA A 37 -19.25 -8.54 -5.41
N ASP A 38 -20.45 -9.02 -5.76
CA ASP A 38 -20.62 -10.36 -6.33
C ASP A 38 -19.75 -10.54 -7.59
N ALA A 39 -19.11 -11.70 -7.70
CA ALA A 39 -18.21 -12.07 -8.80
C ALA A 39 -16.97 -11.16 -9.00
N VAL A 40 -16.67 -10.25 -8.06
CA VAL A 40 -15.47 -9.39 -8.10
C VAL A 40 -14.53 -9.78 -6.98
N HIS A 41 -13.27 -10.02 -7.32
CA HIS A 41 -12.23 -10.27 -6.32
C HIS A 41 -10.97 -9.45 -6.63
N TYR A 42 -10.56 -8.61 -5.70
CA TYR A 42 -9.30 -7.88 -5.76
C TYR A 42 -8.18 -8.69 -5.15
N LEU A 43 -7.16 -8.95 -5.96
CA LEU A 43 -5.94 -9.62 -5.50
C LEU A 43 -5.15 -8.68 -4.57
N PRO A 44 -4.41 -9.24 -3.61
CA PRO A 44 -3.71 -8.42 -2.62
C PRO A 44 -2.46 -7.72 -3.15
N ILE A 45 -1.98 -8.03 -4.33
CA ILE A 45 -0.75 -7.47 -4.89
C ILE A 45 -0.98 -7.06 -6.34
N THR A 46 -0.69 -5.80 -6.66
CA THR A 46 -0.65 -5.28 -8.02
C THR A 46 0.77 -5.33 -8.59
N SER A 47 0.90 -5.20 -9.91
CA SER A 47 2.20 -5.22 -10.57
C SER A 47 2.35 -4.07 -11.57
N THR A 48 3.54 -3.91 -12.11
CA THR A 48 3.85 -2.96 -13.20
C THR A 48 2.98 -3.14 -14.43
N LYS A 49 2.34 -4.30 -14.62
CA LYS A 49 1.33 -4.51 -15.67
C LYS A 49 0.15 -3.55 -15.48
N GLY A 50 -0.39 -3.46 -14.26
CA GLY A 50 -1.48 -2.55 -13.95
C GLY A 50 -1.12 -1.07 -14.14
N VAL A 51 0.15 -0.69 -13.96
CA VAL A 51 0.62 0.67 -14.28
C VAL A 51 0.44 0.96 -15.77
N LEU A 52 0.84 0.04 -16.65
CA LEU A 52 0.64 0.20 -18.10
C LEU A 52 -0.84 0.24 -18.48
N GLU A 53 -1.64 -0.66 -17.93
CA GLU A 53 -3.09 -0.75 -18.22
C GLU A 53 -3.84 0.52 -17.81
N LYS A 54 -3.41 1.17 -16.72
CA LYS A 54 -4.04 2.38 -16.18
C LYS A 54 -3.54 3.66 -16.84
N THR A 55 -2.38 3.64 -17.50
CA THR A 55 -1.79 4.83 -18.13
C THR A 55 -2.55 5.21 -19.39
N THR A 56 -3.13 6.41 -19.41
CA THR A 56 -3.90 6.95 -20.54
C THR A 56 -3.15 8.03 -21.34
N GLY A 57 -2.00 8.49 -20.83
CA GLY A 57 -1.26 9.64 -21.36
C GLY A 57 -1.92 10.99 -21.11
N LYS A 58 -2.92 11.03 -20.20
CA LYS A 58 -3.60 12.26 -19.76
C LYS A 58 -3.75 12.25 -18.23
N PRO A 59 -3.58 13.42 -17.57
CA PRO A 59 -3.83 13.53 -16.14
C PRO A 59 -5.26 13.06 -15.75
N PRO A 60 -5.43 12.43 -14.61
CA PRO A 60 -4.43 12.07 -13.61
C PRO A 60 -3.75 10.72 -13.85
N PHE A 61 -4.00 10.07 -15.01
CA PHE A 61 -3.51 8.73 -15.35
C PHE A 61 -2.41 8.80 -16.44
N ASP A 62 -1.50 9.71 -16.30
CA ASP A 62 -0.26 9.78 -17.04
C ASP A 62 0.90 9.25 -16.20
N SER A 63 1.86 8.65 -16.86
CA SER A 63 3.08 8.14 -16.23
C SER A 63 4.29 8.66 -17.01
N PRO A 64 5.43 8.93 -16.34
CA PRO A 64 6.63 9.36 -17.03
C PRO A 64 7.06 8.38 -18.12
N ASP A 65 7.40 8.89 -19.31
CA ASP A 65 7.82 8.05 -20.45
C ASP A 65 8.95 7.10 -20.11
N LYS A 66 9.92 7.56 -19.31
CA LYS A 66 11.03 6.72 -18.84
C LYS A 66 10.52 5.51 -18.06
N LEU A 67 9.51 5.68 -17.19
CA LEU A 67 8.91 4.58 -16.45
C LEU A 67 8.23 3.58 -17.39
N ILE A 68 7.42 4.09 -18.32
CA ILE A 68 6.73 3.26 -19.32
C ILE A 68 7.72 2.46 -20.15
N ASN A 69 8.80 3.10 -20.60
CA ASN A 69 9.84 2.45 -21.39
C ASN A 69 10.56 1.35 -20.61
N LEU A 70 10.90 1.58 -19.33
CA LEU A 70 11.49 0.56 -18.46
C LEU A 70 10.58 -0.66 -18.30
N ILE A 71 9.27 -0.44 -18.13
CA ILE A 71 8.29 -1.53 -17.99
C ILE A 71 8.15 -2.30 -19.31
N LYS A 72 8.02 -1.61 -20.45
CA LYS A 72 7.91 -2.23 -21.79
C LYS A 72 9.16 -3.03 -22.14
N ALA A 73 10.34 -2.51 -21.80
CA ALA A 73 11.60 -3.21 -22.00
C ALA A 73 11.82 -4.37 -21.00
N LYS A 74 10.94 -4.53 -20.02
CA LYS A 74 11.05 -5.51 -18.92
C LYS A 74 12.38 -5.39 -18.14
N ASP A 75 12.90 -4.16 -18.03
CA ASP A 75 14.13 -3.91 -17.25
C ASP A 75 13.84 -3.92 -15.76
N PHE A 76 13.46 -5.07 -15.25
CA PHE A 76 13.06 -5.26 -13.85
C PHE A 76 14.23 -5.69 -12.95
N GLY A 77 15.32 -6.20 -13.52
CA GLY A 77 16.46 -6.71 -12.77
C GLY A 77 16.04 -7.70 -11.68
N ARG A 78 16.66 -7.60 -10.52
CA ARG A 78 16.40 -8.47 -9.36
C ARG A 78 15.00 -8.29 -8.73
N PHE A 79 14.27 -7.25 -9.09
CA PHE A 79 12.93 -6.96 -8.55
C PHE A 79 11.81 -7.72 -9.27
N TYR A 80 12.13 -8.38 -10.38
CA TYR A 80 11.17 -9.20 -11.12
C TYR A 80 10.58 -10.32 -10.27
N ARG A 81 9.27 -10.50 -10.36
CA ARG A 81 8.55 -11.63 -9.75
C ARG A 81 7.80 -12.40 -10.80
N LYS A 82 8.23 -13.65 -11.02
CA LYS A 82 7.67 -14.53 -12.04
C LYS A 82 6.15 -14.72 -11.90
N SER A 83 5.67 -14.88 -10.67
CA SER A 83 4.23 -15.05 -10.39
C SER A 83 3.36 -13.85 -10.75
N LEU A 84 3.95 -12.65 -10.87
CA LEU A 84 3.25 -11.41 -11.23
C LEU A 84 3.57 -10.94 -12.65
N GLY A 85 4.55 -11.52 -13.30
CA GLY A 85 5.04 -11.09 -14.61
C GLY A 85 5.69 -9.71 -14.63
N GLY A 86 6.09 -9.16 -13.48
CA GLY A 86 6.63 -7.81 -13.35
C GLY A 86 7.15 -7.51 -11.95
N VAL A 87 7.34 -6.22 -11.64
CA VAL A 87 7.65 -5.76 -10.29
C VAL A 87 6.33 -5.57 -9.53
N PRO A 88 6.20 -6.06 -8.29
CA PRO A 88 5.04 -5.76 -7.44
C PRO A 88 5.00 -4.27 -7.13
N VAL A 89 3.82 -3.65 -7.15
CA VAL A 89 3.65 -2.18 -7.02
C VAL A 89 2.99 -1.80 -5.72
N ALA A 90 1.83 -2.39 -5.44
CA ALA A 90 1.08 -2.11 -4.21
C ALA A 90 0.59 -3.39 -3.57
N ILE A 91 0.43 -3.33 -2.26
CA ILE A 91 -0.05 -4.43 -1.42
C ILE A 91 -1.31 -3.99 -0.66
N LEU A 92 -2.26 -4.91 -0.53
CA LEU A 92 -3.44 -4.77 0.33
C LEU A 92 -3.26 -5.58 1.61
N TYR A 93 -3.67 -5.02 2.73
CA TYR A 93 -3.66 -5.71 4.03
C TYR A 93 -4.80 -5.22 4.92
N ASP A 94 -5.21 -6.05 5.86
CA ASP A 94 -6.40 -5.82 6.68
C ASP A 94 -6.13 -5.15 8.03
N THR A 95 -5.05 -4.36 8.11
CA THR A 95 -4.79 -3.55 9.30
C THR A 95 -5.75 -2.36 9.35
N ASP A 96 -6.13 -1.97 10.56
CA ASP A 96 -6.91 -0.76 10.77
C ASP A 96 -5.98 0.46 10.75
N THR A 97 -6.12 1.29 9.73
CA THR A 97 -5.34 2.52 9.53
C THR A 97 -6.27 3.72 9.44
N THR A 98 -5.79 4.85 9.89
CA THR A 98 -6.50 6.13 9.89
C THR A 98 -5.57 7.26 9.44
N GLY A 99 -6.07 8.49 9.41
CA GLY A 99 -5.26 9.68 9.14
C GLY A 99 -3.99 9.73 10.02
N GLY A 100 -2.85 10.04 9.40
CA GLY A 100 -1.54 10.02 10.05
C GLY A 100 -0.72 8.74 9.88
N ASN A 101 -1.32 7.65 9.38
CA ASN A 101 -0.57 6.43 9.04
C ASN A 101 0.18 6.52 7.70
N SER A 102 -0.09 7.53 6.88
CA SER A 102 0.63 7.75 5.62
C SER A 102 2.13 7.92 5.85
N GLY A 103 2.95 7.16 5.09
CA GLY A 103 4.40 7.11 5.27
C GLY A 103 4.89 6.10 6.33
N SER A 104 3.98 5.46 7.07
CA SER A 104 4.36 4.46 8.08
C SER A 104 4.94 3.20 7.44
N PRO A 105 5.98 2.59 8.05
CA PRO A 105 6.56 1.36 7.56
C PRO A 105 5.59 0.19 7.75
N VAL A 106 5.48 -0.65 6.74
CA VAL A 106 4.82 -1.95 6.81
C VAL A 106 5.88 -3.01 6.98
N LEU A 107 5.85 -3.69 8.11
CA LEU A 107 6.85 -4.69 8.48
C LEU A 107 6.25 -6.09 8.45
N ASN A 108 7.06 -7.10 8.09
CA ASN A 108 6.66 -8.49 8.28
C ASN A 108 6.93 -8.96 9.71
N ALA A 109 6.59 -10.23 10.01
CA ALA A 109 6.78 -10.82 11.34
C ALA A 109 8.24 -10.89 11.82
N ARG A 110 9.22 -10.67 10.92
CA ARG A 110 10.66 -10.61 11.25
C ARG A 110 11.17 -9.17 11.43
N GLY A 111 10.28 -8.17 11.33
CA GLY A 111 10.67 -6.76 11.37
C GLY A 111 11.29 -6.23 10.07
N GLU A 112 11.22 -6.98 8.96
CA GLU A 112 11.73 -6.55 7.67
C GLU A 112 10.72 -5.62 6.99
N LEU A 113 11.20 -4.52 6.40
CA LEU A 113 10.38 -3.56 5.66
C LEU A 113 9.86 -4.20 4.36
N VAL A 114 8.55 -4.32 4.23
CA VAL A 114 7.89 -4.89 3.05
C VAL A 114 7.09 -3.86 2.25
N GLY A 115 6.80 -2.71 2.83
CA GLY A 115 6.07 -1.64 2.16
C GLY A 115 6.01 -0.35 2.98
N ILE A 116 5.38 0.65 2.39
CA ILE A 116 5.11 1.94 3.03
C ILE A 116 3.61 2.21 2.87
N ASN A 117 2.91 2.40 3.99
CA ASN A 117 1.48 2.70 3.97
C ASN A 117 1.23 4.07 3.35
N PHE A 118 0.21 4.20 2.48
CA PHE A 118 -0.11 5.50 1.92
C PHE A 118 -1.61 5.77 1.76
N ASP A 119 -2.46 4.72 1.70
CA ASP A 119 -3.88 4.89 1.41
C ASP A 119 -4.70 3.71 1.96
N ARG A 120 -5.97 3.71 1.65
CA ARG A 120 -6.92 2.63 1.91
C ARG A 120 -7.82 2.38 0.70
N ALA A 121 -8.39 1.18 0.60
CA ALA A 121 -9.37 0.83 -0.43
C ALA A 121 -10.60 1.74 -0.35
N PHE A 122 -11.27 1.93 -1.48
CA PHE A 122 -12.45 2.81 -1.55
C PHE A 122 -13.52 2.42 -0.51
N GLU A 123 -13.80 1.14 -0.37
CA GLU A 123 -14.77 0.62 0.59
C GLU A 123 -14.34 0.85 2.05
N ALA A 124 -13.06 1.03 2.29
CA ALA A 124 -12.50 1.31 3.60
C ALA A 124 -12.52 2.80 3.99
N THR A 125 -13.03 3.69 3.13
CA THR A 125 -13.19 5.12 3.46
C THR A 125 -14.12 5.37 4.65
N ILE A 126 -15.00 4.42 4.95
CA ILE A 126 -15.88 4.43 6.13
C ILE A 126 -15.17 4.01 7.44
N ASN A 127 -13.91 3.57 7.39
CA ASN A 127 -13.24 2.99 8.56
C ASN A 127 -13.14 3.95 9.75
N ASP A 128 -13.14 5.26 9.53
CA ASP A 128 -13.15 6.25 10.60
C ASP A 128 -14.41 6.15 11.49
N PHE A 129 -15.45 5.47 11.00
CA PHE A 129 -16.73 5.26 11.68
C PHE A 129 -17.01 3.79 11.98
N ALA A 130 -16.65 2.89 11.05
CA ALA A 130 -16.93 1.48 11.13
C ALA A 130 -15.90 0.66 10.32
N TRP A 131 -15.05 -0.04 11.03
CA TRP A 131 -14.13 -1.02 10.41
C TRP A 131 -14.86 -2.35 10.19
N ASN A 132 -14.62 -2.97 9.04
CA ASN A 132 -15.20 -4.27 8.70
C ASN A 132 -14.15 -5.18 8.05
N GLU A 133 -13.92 -6.32 8.65
CA GLU A 133 -12.92 -7.28 8.19
C GLU A 133 -13.13 -7.77 6.75
N SER A 134 -14.36 -7.80 6.26
CA SER A 134 -14.67 -8.32 4.92
C SER A 134 -14.11 -7.46 3.80
N TYR A 135 -14.08 -6.13 3.97
CA TYR A 135 -13.67 -5.19 2.92
C TYR A 135 -12.66 -4.12 3.34
N SER A 136 -12.49 -3.86 4.64
CA SER A 136 -11.53 -2.84 5.09
C SER A 136 -10.11 -3.26 4.76
N ARG A 137 -9.47 -2.52 3.86
CA ARG A 137 -8.09 -2.75 3.43
C ARG A 137 -7.31 -1.46 3.39
N SER A 138 -6.12 -1.52 3.97
CA SER A 138 -5.10 -0.50 3.79
C SER A 138 -4.27 -0.81 2.55
N ILE A 139 -3.68 0.22 1.96
CA ILE A 139 -2.85 0.12 0.77
C ILE A 139 -1.45 0.61 1.11
N GLY A 140 -0.45 -0.22 0.82
CA GLY A 140 0.96 0.17 0.89
C GLY A 140 1.64 0.04 -0.47
N VAL A 141 2.59 0.92 -0.74
CA VAL A 141 3.51 0.71 -1.85
C VAL A 141 4.48 -0.41 -1.49
N ASP A 142 4.67 -1.37 -2.39
CA ASP A 142 5.62 -2.47 -2.18
C ASP A 142 7.06 -1.93 -2.18
N ILE A 143 7.87 -2.32 -1.20
CA ILE A 143 9.24 -1.84 -1.08
C ILE A 143 10.08 -2.16 -2.32
N ARG A 144 9.80 -3.25 -3.01
CA ARG A 144 10.51 -3.64 -4.24
C ARG A 144 10.27 -2.65 -5.38
N TYR A 145 9.06 -2.08 -5.46
CA TYR A 145 8.77 -1.01 -6.40
C TYR A 145 9.53 0.26 -6.07
N VAL A 146 9.56 0.65 -4.80
CA VAL A 146 10.32 1.81 -4.35
C VAL A 146 11.79 1.68 -4.73
N LEU A 147 12.40 0.54 -4.40
CA LEU A 147 13.82 0.28 -4.70
C LEU A 147 14.09 0.19 -6.21
N TRP A 148 13.18 -0.41 -6.98
CA TRP A 148 13.30 -0.48 -8.44
C TRP A 148 13.22 0.91 -9.09
N VAL A 149 12.28 1.73 -8.67
CA VAL A 149 12.15 3.12 -9.16
C VAL A 149 13.38 3.94 -8.76
N THR A 150 13.84 3.83 -7.52
CA THR A 150 15.05 4.51 -7.05
C THR A 150 16.26 4.14 -7.91
N GLN A 151 16.42 2.86 -8.21
CA GLN A 151 17.53 2.35 -8.99
C GLN A 151 17.41 2.71 -10.49
N LYS A 152 16.32 2.28 -11.13
CA LYS A 152 16.19 2.29 -12.61
C LYS A 152 15.67 3.60 -13.16
N LEU A 153 14.68 4.19 -12.51
CA LEU A 153 14.13 5.47 -12.93
C LEU A 153 15.00 6.64 -12.44
N GLY A 154 15.36 6.61 -11.15
CA GLY A 154 16.15 7.64 -10.49
C GLY A 154 17.65 7.56 -10.74
N GLY A 155 18.18 6.39 -11.12
CA GLY A 155 19.63 6.19 -11.30
C GLY A 155 20.43 6.34 -10.00
N ALA A 156 19.76 6.15 -8.85
CA ALA A 156 20.33 6.43 -7.54
C ALA A 156 20.92 5.17 -6.87
N ASP A 157 21.81 4.47 -7.58
CA ASP A 157 22.52 3.29 -7.03
C ASP A 157 23.29 3.61 -5.75
N TYR A 158 23.78 4.84 -5.61
CA TYR A 158 24.50 5.29 -4.42
C TYR A 158 23.62 5.21 -3.16
N LEU A 159 22.32 5.54 -3.25
CA LEU A 159 21.41 5.40 -2.12
C LEU A 159 21.23 3.93 -1.73
N LEU A 160 21.08 3.04 -2.71
CA LEU A 160 20.94 1.61 -2.44
C LEU A 160 22.23 1.02 -1.83
N LYS A 161 23.39 1.56 -2.18
CA LYS A 161 24.67 1.18 -1.55
C LYS A 161 24.74 1.66 -0.10
N GLU A 162 24.37 2.92 0.15
CA GLU A 162 24.33 3.50 1.50
C GLU A 162 23.35 2.72 2.42
N MET A 163 22.24 2.28 1.87
CA MET A 163 21.26 1.43 2.56
C MET A 163 21.72 -0.03 2.73
N GLY A 164 22.91 -0.42 2.23
CA GLY A 164 23.41 -1.79 2.27
C GLY A 164 22.64 -2.78 1.38
N ILE A 165 21.83 -2.29 0.47
CA ILE A 165 21.00 -3.11 -0.44
C ILE A 165 21.77 -3.51 -1.71
N LEU A 166 22.71 -2.67 -2.16
CA LEU A 166 23.71 -2.96 -3.18
C LEU A 166 25.09 -3.05 -2.54
N LYS A 167 25.92 -3.96 -3.07
CA LYS A 167 27.35 -4.04 -2.74
C LYS A 167 28.15 -3.09 -3.61
#